data_1bd23e763a94b20b1e4a713b914dbc03
#
_entry.id   1bd23e763a94b20b1e4a713b914dbc03
#
_cell.length_a   1.000
_cell.length_b   1.000
_cell.length_c   1.000
_cell.angle_alpha   90.00
_cell.angle_beta   90.00
_cell.angle_gamma   90.00
#
_symmetry.space_group_name_H-M   'P 1'
#
loop_
_entity.id
_entity.type
_entity.pdbx_description
1 polymer ?
#
loop_
_entity_poly.entity_id
_entity_poly.type
_entity_poly.pdbx_seq_one_letter_code
_entity_poly.pdbx_strand_id
1 'polypeptide(L)'
;NGLIVMGAFGSYSLGANNIANVMGVFVPVAPFGDISVFGLFRLNATQQLFFIGGIAIAVGVLTYSRKVMMTVGQGIMKLSPVSAFVVVSAHSLVLFLFASQGLESFLMRHGLPTIPLVPVSSSQAIVGAVIGIGLLKKGRGIRYRVLGNIASSWVVTPIIAALVSFVSLFFLQNVFEQKTYRPVAYSLTTEAV
;
A
#
# COMPACT_ATOMS: atom_id res chain seq x y z
N ASN A 1 0.99 25.71 -8.69
CA ASN A 1 1.55 24.65 -9.55
C ASN A 1 2.28 23.56 -8.76
N GLY A 2 3.07 23.87 -7.71
CA GLY A 2 3.84 22.88 -6.94
C GLY A 2 3.00 21.77 -6.30
N LEU A 3 1.84 22.10 -5.70
CA LEU A 3 0.91 21.10 -5.14
C LEU A 3 0.37 20.12 -6.19
N ILE A 4 0.13 20.56 -7.41
CA ILE A 4 -0.34 19.69 -8.51
C ILE A 4 0.76 18.70 -8.89
N VAL A 5 2.00 19.19 -9.06
CA VAL A 5 3.16 18.34 -9.40
C VAL A 5 3.41 17.29 -8.30
N MET A 6 3.43 17.73 -7.03
CA MET A 6 3.61 16.82 -5.90
C MET A 6 2.42 15.88 -5.71
N GLY A 7 1.21 16.32 -6.03
CA GLY A 7 0.02 15.48 -6.04
C GLY A 7 0.09 14.39 -7.11
N ALA A 8 0.53 14.72 -8.32
CA ALA A 8 0.76 13.75 -9.40
C ALA A 8 1.85 12.72 -9.03
N PHE A 9 2.98 13.20 -8.50
CA PHE A 9 4.05 12.33 -7.99
C PHE A 9 3.56 11.43 -6.84
N GLY A 10 2.78 11.98 -5.91
CA GLY A 10 2.17 11.23 -4.81
C GLY A 10 1.19 10.17 -5.30
N SER A 11 0.38 10.48 -6.31
CA SER A 11 -0.55 9.52 -6.91
C SER A 11 0.17 8.37 -7.59
N TYR A 12 1.25 8.66 -8.31
CA TYR A 12 2.12 7.64 -8.90
C TYR A 12 2.74 6.73 -7.83
N SER A 13 3.37 7.33 -6.82
CA SER A 13 4.03 6.60 -5.72
C SER A 13 3.03 5.75 -4.90
N LEU A 14 1.84 6.29 -4.67
CA LEU A 14 0.74 5.61 -3.99
C LEU A 14 0.24 4.42 -4.81
N GLY A 15 0.05 4.60 -6.11
CA GLY A 15 -0.38 3.54 -7.02
C GLY A 15 0.62 2.39 -7.03
N ALA A 16 1.91 2.69 -7.23
CA ALA A 16 2.97 1.70 -7.25
C ALA A 16 3.07 0.92 -5.92
N ASN A 17 2.92 1.60 -4.79
CA ASN A 17 2.95 0.98 -3.46
C ASN A 17 1.69 0.14 -3.19
N ASN A 18 0.50 0.67 -3.48
CA ASN A 18 -0.76 0.03 -3.10
C ASN A 18 -1.12 -1.16 -3.98
N ILE A 19 -0.77 -1.15 -5.27
CA ILE A 19 -1.11 -2.27 -6.14
C ILE A 19 -0.47 -3.57 -5.65
N ALA A 20 0.76 -3.50 -5.16
CA ALA A 20 1.45 -4.64 -4.58
C ALA A 20 0.78 -5.11 -3.28
N ASN A 21 0.30 -4.19 -2.43
CA ASN A 21 -0.42 -4.52 -1.20
C ASN A 21 -1.75 -5.24 -1.46
N VAL A 22 -2.50 -4.76 -2.46
CA VAL A 22 -3.85 -5.28 -2.74
C VAL A 22 -3.80 -6.56 -3.57
N MET A 23 -2.95 -6.60 -4.59
CA MET A 23 -2.96 -7.67 -5.58
C MET A 23 -1.85 -8.70 -5.38
N GLY A 24 -0.81 -8.39 -4.61
CA GLY A 24 0.35 -9.27 -4.43
C GLY A 24 0.01 -10.64 -3.87
N VAL A 25 -0.96 -10.72 -2.96
CA VAL A 25 -1.41 -11.99 -2.37
C VAL A 25 -2.09 -12.92 -3.38
N PHE A 26 -2.59 -12.39 -4.49
CA PHE A 26 -3.25 -13.17 -5.55
C PHE A 26 -2.29 -13.62 -6.66
N VAL A 27 -1.10 -13.05 -6.74
CA VAL A 27 -0.11 -13.38 -7.79
C VAL A 27 0.20 -14.88 -7.87
N PRO A 28 0.44 -15.60 -6.73
CA PRO A 28 0.76 -17.02 -6.78
C PRO A 28 -0.39 -17.92 -7.24
N VAL A 29 -1.61 -17.42 -7.18
CA VAL A 29 -2.84 -18.18 -7.49
C VAL A 29 -3.60 -17.63 -8.69
N ALA A 30 -3.02 -16.67 -9.40
CA ALA A 30 -3.65 -16.03 -10.56
C ALA A 30 -3.96 -17.07 -11.64
N PRO A 31 -5.23 -17.21 -12.07
CA PRO A 31 -5.64 -18.23 -13.05
C PRO A 31 -5.43 -17.77 -14.50
N PHE A 32 -4.74 -16.63 -14.70
CA PHE A 32 -4.59 -16.00 -16.00
C PHE A 32 -3.39 -16.58 -16.77
N GLY A 33 -3.60 -16.86 -18.07
CA GLY A 33 -2.51 -17.09 -19.02
C GLY A 33 -2.03 -15.77 -19.64
N ASP A 34 -0.93 -15.83 -20.38
CA ASP A 34 -0.44 -14.67 -21.12
C ASP A 34 -1.40 -14.30 -22.25
N ILE A 35 -1.77 -13.01 -22.32
CA ILE A 35 -2.64 -12.48 -23.36
C ILE A 35 -1.83 -11.53 -24.26
N SER A 36 -1.95 -11.74 -25.58
CA SER A 36 -1.45 -10.79 -26.57
C SER A 36 -2.56 -9.81 -26.94
N VAL A 37 -2.37 -8.53 -26.64
CA VAL A 37 -3.31 -7.45 -26.96
C VAL A 37 -2.90 -6.83 -28.28
N PHE A 38 -3.73 -6.99 -29.30
CA PHE A 38 -3.52 -6.48 -30.68
C PHE A 38 -2.18 -6.87 -31.31
N GLY A 39 -1.51 -7.95 -30.85
CA GLY A 39 -0.18 -8.34 -31.34
C GLY A 39 0.97 -7.41 -30.95
N LEU A 40 0.68 -6.30 -30.25
CA LEU A 40 1.65 -5.27 -29.88
C LEU A 40 2.19 -5.45 -28.45
N PHE A 41 1.35 -5.89 -27.53
CA PHE A 41 1.71 -6.02 -26.12
C PHE A 41 1.35 -7.40 -25.60
N ARG A 42 2.29 -8.03 -24.87
CA ARG A 42 2.03 -9.25 -24.10
C ARG A 42 1.82 -8.86 -22.65
N LEU A 43 0.67 -9.23 -22.11
CA LEU A 43 0.35 -9.07 -20.69
C LEU A 43 0.46 -10.43 -20.01
N ASN A 44 1.39 -10.55 -19.10
CA ASN A 44 1.49 -11.75 -18.25
C ASN A 44 0.41 -11.75 -17.15
N ALA A 45 0.24 -12.88 -16.48
CA ALA A 45 -0.79 -13.04 -15.44
C ALA A 45 -0.74 -11.94 -14.35
N THR A 46 0.45 -11.57 -13.90
CA THR A 46 0.67 -10.54 -12.88
C THR A 46 0.24 -9.15 -13.38
N GLN A 47 0.58 -8.82 -14.62
CA GLN A 47 0.21 -7.54 -15.22
C GLN A 47 -1.31 -7.41 -15.39
N GLN A 48 -1.98 -8.49 -15.82
CA GLN A 48 -3.45 -8.52 -15.93
C GLN A 48 -4.10 -8.32 -14.56
N LEU A 49 -3.60 -9.01 -13.54
CA LEU A 49 -4.07 -8.90 -12.17
C LEU A 49 -3.89 -7.47 -11.65
N PHE A 50 -2.72 -6.87 -11.86
CA PHE A 50 -2.44 -5.49 -11.46
C PHE A 50 -3.29 -4.47 -12.22
N PHE A 51 -3.60 -4.73 -13.49
CA PHE A 51 -4.50 -3.87 -14.26
C PHE A 51 -5.93 -3.89 -13.68
N ILE A 52 -6.46 -5.06 -13.35
CA ILE A 52 -7.77 -5.21 -12.68
C ILE A 52 -7.77 -4.48 -11.34
N GLY A 53 -6.73 -4.68 -10.53
CA GLY A 53 -6.56 -3.99 -9.24
C GLY A 53 -6.48 -2.48 -9.40
N GLY A 54 -5.78 -1.99 -10.41
CA GLY A 54 -5.68 -0.57 -10.75
C GLY A 54 -7.05 0.05 -11.08
N ILE A 55 -7.88 -0.63 -11.86
CA ILE A 55 -9.26 -0.21 -12.15
C ILE A 55 -10.09 -0.16 -10.86
N ALA A 56 -10.01 -1.19 -10.04
CA ALA A 56 -10.74 -1.24 -8.77
C ALA A 56 -10.34 -0.10 -7.82
N ILE A 57 -9.03 0.22 -7.73
CA ILE A 57 -8.53 1.36 -6.97
C ILE A 57 -9.07 2.68 -7.55
N ALA A 58 -9.05 2.85 -8.86
CA ALA A 58 -9.58 4.06 -9.52
C ALA A 58 -11.06 4.27 -9.22
N VAL A 59 -11.88 3.22 -9.26
CA VAL A 59 -13.30 3.27 -8.88
C VAL A 59 -13.45 3.68 -7.41
N GLY A 60 -12.66 3.10 -6.51
CA GLY A 60 -12.67 3.46 -5.08
C GLY A 60 -12.30 4.92 -4.84
N VAL A 61 -11.30 5.43 -5.57
CA VAL A 61 -10.90 6.85 -5.50
C VAL A 61 -12.02 7.76 -5.98
N LEU A 62 -12.66 7.45 -7.08
CA LEU A 62 -13.74 8.29 -7.63
C LEU A 62 -15.00 8.29 -6.74
N THR A 63 -15.29 7.19 -6.06
CA THR A 63 -16.53 7.04 -5.28
C THR A 63 -16.38 7.45 -3.81
N TYR A 64 -15.28 7.14 -3.14
CA TYR A 64 -15.19 7.24 -1.68
C TYR A 64 -14.03 8.07 -1.13
N SER A 65 -13.07 8.50 -1.97
CA SER A 65 -11.85 9.17 -1.50
C SER A 65 -12.10 10.47 -0.74
N ARG A 66 -13.14 11.23 -1.09
CA ARG A 66 -13.44 12.52 -0.46
C ARG A 66 -13.56 12.43 1.06
N LYS A 67 -14.25 11.40 1.59
CA LYS A 67 -14.42 11.21 3.03
C LYS A 67 -13.08 10.96 3.73
N VAL A 68 -12.25 10.13 3.14
CA VAL A 68 -10.91 9.81 3.67
C VAL A 68 -10.01 11.05 3.66
N MET A 69 -9.97 11.79 2.54
CA MET A 69 -9.18 13.00 2.40
C MET A 69 -9.58 14.08 3.41
N MET A 70 -10.88 14.25 3.66
CA MET A 70 -11.36 15.21 4.65
C MET A 70 -10.98 14.81 6.08
N THR A 71 -11.04 13.52 6.41
CA THR A 71 -10.65 13.03 7.74
C THR A 71 -9.16 13.24 8.00
N VAL A 72 -8.30 12.90 7.06
CA VAL A 72 -6.83 13.02 7.22
C VAL A 72 -6.38 14.47 7.04
N GLY A 73 -6.85 15.15 5.99
CA GLY A 73 -6.39 16.49 5.63
C GLY A 73 -6.86 17.61 6.55
N GLN A 74 -8.04 17.47 7.16
CA GLN A 74 -8.63 18.50 8.04
C GLN A 74 -8.98 17.96 9.43
N GLY A 75 -9.10 16.63 9.58
CA GLY A 75 -9.51 15.99 10.83
C GLY A 75 -8.43 16.06 11.90
N ILE A 76 -7.17 15.87 11.56
CA ILE A 76 -6.04 15.81 12.51
C ILE A 76 -5.58 17.21 12.90
N MET A 77 -5.34 18.07 11.91
CA MET A 77 -4.87 19.45 12.09
C MET A 77 -5.25 20.30 10.87
N LYS A 78 -5.57 21.58 11.09
CA LYS A 78 -5.74 22.52 9.98
C LYS A 78 -4.37 22.85 9.38
N LEU A 79 -4.15 22.46 8.14
CA LEU A 79 -2.91 22.72 7.41
C LEU A 79 -3.02 24.01 6.59
N SER A 80 -1.97 24.84 6.60
CA SER A 80 -1.79 25.90 5.62
C SER A 80 -1.39 25.29 4.27
N PRO A 81 -1.55 26.02 3.14
CA PRO A 81 -1.13 25.52 1.84
C PRO A 81 0.33 25.05 1.78
N VAL A 82 1.23 25.77 2.45
CA VAL A 82 2.66 25.40 2.55
C VAL A 82 2.83 24.11 3.37
N SER A 83 2.15 24.03 4.54
CA SER A 83 2.20 22.80 5.34
C SER A 83 1.62 21.60 4.60
N ALA A 84 0.55 21.81 3.83
CA ALA A 84 -0.03 20.75 2.99
C ALA A 84 0.96 20.29 1.91
N PHE A 85 1.66 21.22 1.25
CA PHE A 85 2.70 20.89 0.27
C PHE A 85 3.81 20.04 0.90
N VAL A 86 4.31 20.43 2.08
CA VAL A 86 5.36 19.67 2.79
C VAL A 86 4.86 18.27 3.16
N VAL A 87 3.63 18.14 3.67
CA VAL A 87 3.03 16.86 4.04
C VAL A 87 2.90 15.94 2.82
N VAL A 88 2.37 16.45 1.71
CA VAL A 88 2.22 15.67 0.47
C VAL A 88 3.59 15.27 -0.06
N SER A 89 4.57 16.17 -0.05
CA SER A 89 5.94 15.88 -0.50
C SER A 89 6.60 14.78 0.34
N ALA A 90 6.52 14.90 1.67
CA ALA A 90 7.09 13.89 2.59
C ALA A 90 6.43 12.53 2.40
N HIS A 91 5.08 12.48 2.31
CA HIS A 91 4.33 11.28 2.05
C HIS A 91 4.74 10.62 0.73
N SER A 92 4.79 11.41 -0.36
CA SER A 92 5.14 10.91 -1.69
C SER A 92 6.57 10.37 -1.76
N LEU A 93 7.52 11.07 -1.12
CA LEU A 93 8.91 10.63 -1.03
C LEU A 93 9.05 9.31 -0.26
N VAL A 94 8.39 9.18 0.87
CA VAL A 94 8.40 7.91 1.63
C VAL A 94 7.90 6.76 0.79
N LEU A 95 6.73 6.91 0.15
CA LEU A 95 6.19 5.85 -0.71
C LEU A 95 7.11 5.51 -1.88
N PHE A 96 7.71 6.54 -2.51
CA PHE A 96 8.63 6.37 -3.63
C PHE A 96 9.90 5.60 -3.21
N LEU A 97 10.49 5.97 -2.07
CA LEU A 97 11.71 5.32 -1.56
C LEU A 97 11.53 3.82 -1.36
N PHE A 98 10.39 3.40 -0.82
CA PHE A 98 10.09 1.99 -0.56
C PHE A 98 9.47 1.22 -1.74
N ALA A 99 9.15 1.90 -2.87
CA ALA A 99 8.60 1.29 -4.07
C ALA A 99 9.56 1.33 -5.28
N SER A 100 10.68 2.05 -5.19
CA SER A 100 11.56 2.33 -6.32
C SER A 100 12.61 1.26 -6.54
N GLN A 101 12.36 0.31 -7.42
CA GLN A 101 13.36 -0.67 -7.89
C GLN A 101 14.59 -0.01 -8.51
N GLY A 102 14.39 1.13 -9.21
CA GLY A 102 15.49 1.88 -9.80
C GLY A 102 16.46 2.44 -8.75
N LEU A 103 15.93 2.96 -7.63
CA LEU A 103 16.73 3.45 -6.53
C LEU A 103 17.47 2.30 -5.84
N GLU A 104 16.80 1.18 -5.57
CA GLU A 104 17.42 0.00 -4.98
C GLU A 104 18.59 -0.50 -5.83
N SER A 105 18.36 -0.67 -7.15
CA SER A 105 19.40 -1.09 -8.10
C SER A 105 20.55 -0.10 -8.18
N PHE A 106 20.28 1.20 -8.12
CA PHE A 106 21.29 2.24 -8.09
C PHE A 106 22.16 2.15 -6.84
N LEU A 107 21.56 2.03 -5.65
CA LEU A 107 22.29 1.88 -4.39
C LEU A 107 23.16 0.63 -4.38
N MET A 108 22.58 -0.51 -4.86
CA MET A 108 23.30 -1.78 -4.94
C MET A 108 24.53 -1.70 -5.84
N ARG A 109 24.43 -1.06 -7.00
CA ARG A 109 25.56 -0.87 -7.95
C ARG A 109 26.70 0.00 -7.37
N HIS A 110 26.38 0.87 -6.41
CA HIS A 110 27.37 1.75 -5.78
C HIS A 110 27.85 1.21 -4.43
N GLY A 111 27.51 -0.03 -4.05
CA GLY A 111 27.92 -0.63 -2.79
C GLY A 111 27.33 0.07 -1.55
N LEU A 112 26.22 0.80 -1.71
CA LEU A 112 25.51 1.48 -0.64
C LEU A 112 24.44 0.56 -0.02
N PRO A 113 24.10 0.76 1.27
CA PRO A 113 23.00 0.03 1.89
C PRO A 113 21.71 0.25 1.11
N THR A 114 21.02 -0.84 0.76
CA THR A 114 19.76 -0.78 0.01
C THR A 114 18.58 -0.52 0.94
N ILE A 115 17.58 0.19 0.41
CA ILE A 115 16.28 0.34 1.06
C ILE A 115 15.43 -0.85 0.63
N PRO A 116 14.89 -1.66 1.56
CA PRO A 116 14.10 -2.83 1.19
C PRO A 116 12.81 -2.40 0.47
N LEU A 117 12.48 -3.07 -0.64
CA LEU A 117 11.21 -2.89 -1.34
C LEU A 117 10.11 -3.58 -0.56
N VAL A 118 9.52 -2.86 0.39
CA VAL A 118 8.41 -3.35 1.20
C VAL A 118 7.21 -2.43 1.05
N PRO A 119 6.01 -2.98 0.98
CA PRO A 119 4.79 -2.17 0.98
C PRO A 119 4.67 -1.42 2.30
N VAL A 120 4.60 -0.10 2.23
CA VAL A 120 4.41 0.76 3.41
C VAL A 120 2.99 1.30 3.49
N SER A 121 2.51 1.53 4.70
CA SER A 121 1.18 2.09 4.90
C SER A 121 1.16 3.58 4.55
N SER A 122 0.47 3.93 3.48
CA SER A 122 0.31 5.32 3.04
C SER A 122 -0.43 6.17 4.07
N SER A 123 -1.40 5.60 4.78
CA SER A 123 -2.11 6.31 5.85
C SER A 123 -1.21 6.62 7.05
N GLN A 124 -0.31 5.72 7.42
CA GLN A 124 0.67 5.97 8.48
C GLN A 124 1.69 7.03 8.04
N ALA A 125 2.17 6.96 6.80
CA ALA A 125 3.13 7.93 6.27
C ALA A 125 2.55 9.35 6.26
N ILE A 126 1.32 9.55 5.78
CA ILE A 126 0.70 10.88 5.75
C ILE A 126 0.36 11.40 7.16
N VAL A 127 -0.12 10.54 8.05
CA VAL A 127 -0.39 10.91 9.45
C VAL A 127 0.91 11.29 10.15
N GLY A 128 1.99 10.53 9.93
CA GLY A 128 3.33 10.86 10.44
C GLY A 128 3.83 12.22 9.95
N ALA A 129 3.64 12.52 8.67
CA ALA A 129 4.02 13.83 8.11
C ALA A 129 3.20 14.99 8.73
N VAL A 130 1.90 14.79 8.96
CA VAL A 130 1.05 15.79 9.65
C VAL A 130 1.49 15.98 11.11
N ILE A 131 1.81 14.89 11.81
CA ILE A 131 2.35 14.96 13.18
C ILE A 131 3.68 15.71 13.21
N GLY A 132 4.59 15.45 12.25
CA GLY A 132 5.86 16.17 12.13
C GLY A 132 5.67 17.68 12.04
N ILE A 133 4.73 18.15 11.21
CA ILE A 133 4.36 19.58 11.16
C ILE A 133 3.77 20.05 12.50
N GLY A 134 2.96 19.23 13.14
CA GLY A 134 2.38 19.54 14.45
C GLY A 134 3.43 19.70 15.54
N LEU A 135 4.46 18.86 15.56
CA LEU A 135 5.58 18.94 16.50
C LEU A 135 6.38 20.22 16.31
N LEU A 136 6.67 20.63 15.06
CA LEU A 136 7.31 21.91 14.77
C LEU A 136 6.49 23.10 15.30
N LYS A 137 5.17 22.96 15.36
CA LYS A 137 4.26 23.94 15.97
C LYS A 137 4.04 23.74 17.47
N LYS A 138 4.96 23.02 18.14
CA LYS A 138 4.90 22.71 19.59
C LYS A 138 3.59 21.99 19.99
N GLY A 139 3.05 21.13 19.13
CA GLY A 139 1.80 20.39 19.36
C GLY A 139 0.51 21.20 19.22
N ARG A 140 0.60 22.51 18.89
CA ARG A 140 -0.58 23.37 18.79
C ARG A 140 -1.43 23.00 17.57
N GLY A 141 -2.73 22.82 17.80
CA GLY A 141 -3.71 22.53 16.74
C GLY A 141 -3.88 21.05 16.39
N ILE A 142 -3.14 20.15 17.00
CA ILE A 142 -3.34 18.70 16.85
C ILE A 142 -4.60 18.27 17.62
N ARG A 143 -5.52 17.59 16.95
CA ARG A 143 -6.67 16.94 17.57
C ARG A 143 -6.31 15.53 18.02
N TYR A 144 -5.76 15.41 19.23
CA TYR A 144 -5.29 14.14 19.77
C TYR A 144 -6.35 13.04 19.82
N ARG A 145 -7.64 13.40 19.99
CA ARG A 145 -8.75 12.45 19.96
C ARG A 145 -8.89 11.78 18.58
N VAL A 146 -8.76 12.57 17.50
CA VAL A 146 -8.81 12.04 16.13
C VAL A 146 -7.62 11.15 15.87
N LEU A 147 -6.44 11.59 16.28
CA LEU A 147 -5.19 10.81 16.17
C LEU A 147 -5.28 9.49 16.93
N GLY A 148 -5.82 9.51 18.17
CA GLY A 148 -6.03 8.30 18.96
C GLY A 148 -7.01 7.31 18.30
N ASN A 149 -8.11 7.82 17.72
CA ASN A 149 -9.06 6.98 16.97
C ASN A 149 -8.41 6.35 15.72
N ILE A 150 -7.58 7.10 15.00
CA ILE A 150 -6.84 6.56 13.85
C ILE A 150 -5.85 5.48 14.31
N ALA A 151 -5.06 5.76 15.34
CA ALA A 151 -4.07 4.82 15.89
C ALA A 151 -4.74 3.54 16.42
N SER A 152 -5.85 3.65 17.14
CA SER A 152 -6.61 2.48 17.60
C SER A 152 -7.16 1.65 16.44
N SER A 153 -7.59 2.28 15.34
CA SER A 153 -8.06 1.58 14.15
C SER A 153 -6.95 0.75 13.50
N TRP A 154 -5.68 1.19 13.54
CA TRP A 154 -4.55 0.42 13.01
C TRP A 154 -4.29 -0.88 13.79
N VAL A 155 -4.67 -0.93 15.05
CA VAL A 155 -4.57 -2.14 15.88
C VAL A 155 -5.83 -3.01 15.75
N VAL A 156 -7.01 -2.40 15.83
CA VAL A 156 -8.29 -3.10 15.83
C VAL A 156 -8.59 -3.74 14.46
N THR A 157 -8.28 -3.03 13.36
CA THR A 157 -8.59 -3.53 12.01
C THR A 157 -7.90 -4.84 11.67
N PRO A 158 -6.58 -5.03 11.89
CA PRO A 158 -5.93 -6.33 11.66
C PRO A 158 -6.50 -7.46 12.51
N ILE A 159 -6.87 -7.18 13.76
CA ILE A 159 -7.47 -8.18 14.66
C ILE A 159 -8.83 -8.63 14.11
N ILE A 160 -9.69 -7.68 13.74
CA ILE A 160 -10.99 -7.99 13.14
C ILE A 160 -10.79 -8.75 11.81
N ALA A 161 -9.87 -8.29 10.96
CA ALA A 161 -9.58 -8.96 9.70
C ALA A 161 -9.09 -10.40 9.90
N ALA A 162 -8.23 -10.64 10.88
CA ALA A 162 -7.76 -11.97 11.23
C ALA A 162 -8.91 -12.88 11.69
N LEU A 163 -9.79 -12.39 12.57
CA LEU A 163 -10.96 -13.14 13.05
C LEU A 163 -11.93 -13.46 11.90
N VAL A 164 -12.26 -12.48 11.06
CA VAL A 164 -13.14 -12.67 9.89
C VAL A 164 -12.52 -13.67 8.92
N SER A 165 -11.22 -13.55 8.62
CA SER A 165 -10.52 -14.47 7.73
C SER A 165 -10.50 -15.89 8.31
N PHE A 166 -10.22 -16.04 9.60
CA PHE A 166 -10.25 -17.34 10.28
C PHE A 166 -11.62 -18.01 10.17
N VAL A 167 -12.68 -17.29 10.52
CA VAL A 167 -14.05 -17.82 10.43
C VAL A 167 -14.43 -18.17 8.98
N SER A 168 -14.08 -17.29 8.03
CA SER A 168 -14.39 -17.52 6.61
C SER A 168 -13.64 -18.73 6.04
N LEU A 169 -12.35 -18.87 6.36
CA LEU A 169 -11.56 -20.03 5.94
C LEU A 169 -12.07 -21.34 6.57
N PHE A 170 -12.39 -21.30 7.87
CA PHE A 170 -12.98 -22.44 8.56
C PHE A 170 -14.30 -22.86 7.89
N PHE A 171 -15.16 -21.89 7.55
CA PHE A 171 -16.41 -22.16 6.87
C PHE A 171 -16.19 -22.73 5.46
N LEU A 172 -15.30 -22.15 4.65
CA LEU A 172 -14.98 -22.65 3.32
C LEU A 172 -14.41 -24.05 3.35
N GLN A 173 -13.57 -24.35 4.31
CA GLN A 173 -12.96 -25.66 4.46
C GLN A 173 -13.96 -26.75 4.89
N ASN A 174 -14.80 -26.45 5.86
CA ASN A 174 -15.69 -27.47 6.45
C ASN A 174 -17.06 -27.59 5.79
N VAL A 175 -17.57 -26.53 5.17
CA VAL A 175 -18.89 -26.54 4.50
C VAL A 175 -18.75 -26.80 2.99
N PHE A 176 -17.73 -26.20 2.35
CA PHE A 176 -17.54 -26.35 0.89
C PHE A 176 -16.41 -27.30 0.54
N GLU A 177 -15.75 -27.94 1.52
CA GLU A 177 -14.63 -28.86 1.32
C GLU A 177 -13.48 -28.26 0.49
N GLN A 178 -13.37 -26.94 0.48
CA GLN A 178 -12.32 -26.23 -0.26
C GLN A 178 -10.98 -26.37 0.41
N LYS A 179 -9.95 -26.77 -0.34
CA LYS A 179 -8.58 -26.83 0.16
C LYS A 179 -8.05 -25.41 0.36
N THR A 180 -7.93 -24.97 1.61
CA THR A 180 -7.44 -23.63 1.99
C THR A 180 -5.92 -23.57 2.14
N TYR A 181 -5.20 -24.67 1.93
CA TYR A 181 -3.76 -24.75 2.01
C TYR A 181 -3.20 -25.61 0.88
N ARG A 182 -1.95 -25.31 0.46
CA ARG A 182 -1.17 -26.19 -0.40
C ARG A 182 -0.19 -26.98 0.48
N PRO A 183 -0.14 -28.31 0.42
CA PRO A 183 0.88 -29.07 1.13
C PRO A 183 2.25 -28.68 0.55
N VAL A 184 3.16 -28.24 1.41
CA VAL A 184 4.55 -28.00 1.02
C VAL A 184 5.29 -29.33 1.11
N ALA A 185 5.61 -29.92 -0.02
CA ALA A 185 6.47 -31.11 -0.09
C ALA A 185 7.93 -30.64 -0.07
N TYR A 186 8.65 -30.95 0.98
CA TYR A 186 10.11 -30.81 1.01
C TYR A 186 10.73 -32.07 0.42
N SER A 187 11.37 -31.96 -0.76
CA SER A 187 12.29 -33.01 -1.23
C SER A 187 13.63 -32.75 -0.56
N LEU A 188 14.02 -33.64 0.36
CA LEU A 188 15.38 -33.69 0.87
C LEU A 188 16.27 -34.22 -0.27
N THR A 189 16.98 -33.36 -0.97
CA THR A 189 18.03 -33.74 -1.88
C THR A 189 19.25 -34.15 -1.06
N THR A 190 19.76 -35.36 -1.30
CA THR A 190 20.91 -35.98 -0.60
C THR A 190 22.27 -35.35 -1.00
N GLU A 191 22.27 -34.12 -1.49
CA GLU A 191 23.51 -33.43 -1.93
C GLU A 191 24.12 -32.50 -0.87
N ALA A 192 23.87 -32.76 0.40
CA ALA A 192 24.51 -32.03 1.50
C ALA A 192 25.16 -33.00 2.51
N VAL A 193 25.99 -33.92 2.01
CA VAL A 193 26.97 -34.67 2.84
C VAL A 193 28.33 -34.55 2.18
#